data_332b3324f35b94d22162c142d8b71cd2
#
_entry.id   332b3324f35b94d22162c142d8b71cd2
#
_cell.length_a   1.000
_cell.length_b   1.000
_cell.length_c   1.000
_cell.angle_alpha   90.00
_cell.angle_beta   90.00
_cell.angle_gamma   90.00
#
_symmetry.space_group_name_H-M   'P 1'
#
loop_
_entity.id
_entity.type
_entity.pdbx_description
1 polymer ?
#
loop_
_entity_poly.entity_id
_entity_poly.type
_entity_poly.pdbx_seq_one_letter_code
_entity_poly.pdbx_strand_id
1 'polypeptide(L)'
;MEEKIIAAIIVSAIAFFTIYVFTPILIKFLEKRNLTVKDANKIGNVMIPRPGGISIFIGIIASEITLYFFFPISEILAIIITSILGFSVGIIDDRKVMGGWFKPVALAFCAAPILLLGAYDSNLDFPLFGSVSIPSLYLALVVFMIPITGNTINSIDVLNGVASGFTT
;
A
#
# COMPACT_ATOMS: atom_id res chain seq x y z
N MET A 1 -4.13 18.12 20.38
CA MET A 1 -3.79 18.54 19.01
C MET A 1 -2.30 18.41 18.74
N GLU A 2 -1.45 18.91 19.63
CA GLU A 2 0.03 18.88 19.51
C GLU A 2 0.59 17.46 19.39
N GLU A 3 0.13 16.51 20.20
CA GLU A 3 0.60 15.12 20.17
C GLU A 3 0.38 14.46 18.80
N LYS A 4 -0.78 14.70 18.16
CA LYS A 4 -1.07 14.17 16.83
C LYS A 4 -0.17 14.78 15.75
N ILE A 5 0.18 16.06 15.89
CA ILE A 5 1.10 16.74 14.96
C ILE A 5 2.53 16.20 15.13
N ILE A 6 2.98 16.01 16.37
CA ILE A 6 4.30 15.44 16.66
C ILE A 6 4.38 14.02 16.12
N ALA A 7 3.37 13.18 16.38
CA ALA A 7 3.31 11.81 15.84
C ALA A 7 3.37 11.80 14.31
N ALA A 8 2.61 12.68 13.64
CA ALA A 8 2.62 12.78 12.18
C ALA A 8 4.00 13.15 11.64
N ILE A 9 4.70 14.10 12.26
CA ILE A 9 6.05 14.50 11.87
C ILE A 9 7.03 13.33 12.04
N ILE A 10 6.99 12.63 13.18
CA ILE A 10 7.88 11.51 13.47
C ILE A 10 7.63 10.36 12.50
N VAL A 11 6.37 9.99 12.27
CA VAL A 11 5.97 8.93 11.34
C VAL A 11 6.43 9.24 9.92
N SER A 12 6.23 10.48 9.46
CA SER A 12 6.67 10.93 8.13
C SER A 12 8.19 10.90 7.99
N ALA A 13 8.91 11.35 9.01
CA ALA A 13 10.37 11.31 9.04
C ALA A 13 10.89 9.86 8.98
N ILE A 14 10.30 8.95 9.77
CA ILE A 14 10.66 7.53 9.77
C ILE A 14 10.42 6.90 8.39
N ALA A 15 9.25 7.15 7.77
CA ALA A 15 8.97 6.66 6.42
C ALA A 15 10.03 7.15 5.43
N PHE A 16 10.31 8.46 5.43
CA PHE A 16 11.28 9.07 4.52
C PHE A 16 12.69 8.51 4.71
N PHE A 17 13.21 8.51 5.94
CA PHE A 17 14.56 8.03 6.19
C PHE A 17 14.71 6.53 5.95
N THR A 18 13.69 5.73 6.27
CA THR A 18 13.69 4.29 6.00
C THR A 18 13.80 4.03 4.50
N ILE A 19 12.99 4.68 3.68
CA ILE A 19 13.02 4.52 2.22
C ILE A 19 14.36 5.05 1.66
N TYR A 20 14.80 6.24 2.12
CA TYR A 20 16.03 6.87 1.67
C TYR A 20 17.28 5.98 1.90
N VAL A 21 17.38 5.38 3.09
CA VAL A 21 18.51 4.51 3.43
C VAL A 21 18.37 3.13 2.80
N PHE A 22 17.17 2.55 2.80
CA PHE A 22 16.97 1.18 2.36
C PHE A 22 16.99 1.01 0.84
N THR A 23 16.49 1.99 0.07
CA THR A 23 16.43 1.89 -1.39
C THR A 23 17.79 1.62 -2.04
N PRO A 24 18.88 2.36 -1.76
CA PRO A 24 20.17 2.08 -2.38
C PRO A 24 20.76 0.72 -1.96
N ILE A 25 20.47 0.26 -0.74
CA ILE A 25 20.88 -1.06 -0.27
C ILE A 25 20.14 -2.14 -1.06
N LEU A 26 18.83 -1.98 -1.23
CA LEU A 26 18.01 -2.91 -2.00
C LEU A 26 18.45 -2.98 -3.46
N ILE A 27 18.72 -1.84 -4.11
CA ILE A 27 19.20 -1.79 -5.49
C ILE A 27 20.47 -2.64 -5.63
N LYS A 28 21.50 -2.39 -4.81
CA LYS A 28 22.75 -3.15 -4.83
C LYS A 28 22.54 -4.64 -4.59
N PHE A 29 21.63 -5.00 -3.68
CA PHE A 29 21.30 -6.40 -3.40
C PHE A 29 20.63 -7.08 -4.59
N LEU A 30 19.66 -6.41 -5.24
CA LEU A 30 18.97 -6.96 -6.41
C LEU A 30 19.90 -7.11 -7.62
N GLU A 31 20.75 -6.13 -7.87
CA GLU A 31 21.77 -6.19 -8.93
C GLU A 31 22.75 -7.36 -8.71
N LYS A 32 23.24 -7.52 -7.48
CA LYS A 32 24.13 -8.64 -7.11
C LYS A 32 23.46 -10.01 -7.30
N ARG A 33 22.15 -10.09 -7.21
CA ARG A 33 21.37 -11.31 -7.40
C ARG A 33 20.89 -11.50 -8.85
N ASN A 34 21.28 -10.60 -9.78
CA ASN A 34 20.79 -10.58 -11.15
C ASN A 34 19.24 -10.47 -11.25
N LEU A 35 18.62 -9.86 -10.24
CA LEU A 35 17.19 -9.56 -10.22
C LEU A 35 16.93 -8.22 -10.89
N THR A 36 17.24 -8.17 -12.20
CA THR A 36 17.07 -6.98 -13.03
C THR A 36 16.24 -7.33 -14.25
N VAL A 37 15.45 -6.39 -14.71
CA VAL A 37 14.64 -6.52 -15.94
C VAL A 37 14.99 -5.39 -16.90
N LYS A 38 14.81 -5.63 -18.19
CA LYS A 38 14.98 -4.59 -19.21
C LYS A 38 13.86 -3.57 -19.07
N ASP A 39 14.21 -2.28 -19.02
CA ASP A 39 13.22 -1.20 -19.05
C ASP A 39 12.60 -1.13 -20.45
N ALA A 40 11.31 -1.47 -20.55
CA ALA A 40 10.58 -1.48 -21.81
C ALA A 40 10.33 -0.07 -22.37
N ASN A 41 10.42 0.97 -21.53
CA ASN A 41 10.09 2.35 -21.89
C ASN A 41 11.32 3.20 -22.20
N LYS A 42 12.53 2.64 -22.07
CA LYS A 42 13.78 3.35 -22.40
C LYS A 42 14.44 2.81 -23.65
N ILE A 43 14.92 3.71 -24.49
CA ILE A 43 15.72 3.37 -25.67
C ILE A 43 17.06 2.82 -25.19
N GLY A 44 17.39 1.59 -25.61
CA GLY A 44 18.62 0.90 -25.23
C GLY A 44 18.39 -0.32 -24.34
N ASN A 45 19.47 -0.86 -23.78
CA ASN A 45 19.43 -2.02 -22.87
C ASN A 45 19.63 -1.59 -21.41
N VAL A 46 18.81 -0.65 -20.95
CA VAL A 46 18.85 -0.22 -19.55
C VAL A 46 18.21 -1.31 -18.69
N MET A 47 19.00 -1.88 -17.77
CA MET A 47 18.52 -2.87 -16.80
C MET A 47 18.12 -2.15 -15.51
N ILE A 48 16.94 -2.45 -14.99
CA ILE A 48 16.43 -1.89 -13.73
C ILE A 48 16.21 -3.01 -12.70
N PRO A 49 16.58 -2.79 -11.42
CA PRO A 49 16.33 -3.75 -10.36
C PRO A 49 14.82 -3.92 -10.12
N ARG A 50 14.38 -5.15 -9.96
CA ARG A 50 12.98 -5.49 -9.66
C ARG A 50 12.91 -6.62 -8.62
N PRO A 51 11.97 -6.59 -7.61
CA PRO A 51 10.89 -5.62 -7.42
C PRO A 51 11.31 -4.40 -6.58
N GLY A 52 10.96 -3.18 -7.04
CA GLY A 52 11.22 -1.92 -6.33
C GLY A 52 10.27 -1.66 -5.16
N GLY A 53 9.06 -2.23 -5.20
CA GLY A 53 8.02 -2.04 -4.18
C GLY A 53 8.41 -2.47 -2.76
N ILE A 54 9.48 -3.29 -2.61
CA ILE A 54 9.97 -3.73 -1.30
C ILE A 54 10.43 -2.56 -0.44
N SER A 55 11.13 -1.58 -1.01
CA SER A 55 11.61 -0.41 -0.25
C SER A 55 10.46 0.47 0.22
N ILE A 56 9.47 0.66 -0.62
CA ILE A 56 8.26 1.43 -0.29
C ILE A 56 7.49 0.72 0.83
N PHE A 57 7.30 -0.58 0.72
CA PHE A 57 6.60 -1.38 1.73
C PHE A 57 7.30 -1.32 3.10
N ILE A 58 8.64 -1.43 3.14
CA ILE A 58 9.39 -1.33 4.40
C ILE A 58 9.20 0.04 5.04
N GLY A 59 9.18 1.11 4.24
CA GLY A 59 8.89 2.46 4.73
C GLY A 59 7.47 2.59 5.30
N ILE A 60 6.47 2.03 4.60
CA ILE A 60 5.08 2.01 5.04
C ILE A 60 4.95 1.25 6.37
N ILE A 61 5.45 0.03 6.45
CA ILE A 61 5.36 -0.78 7.67
C ILE A 61 6.10 -0.14 8.85
N ALA A 62 7.27 0.44 8.62
CA ALA A 62 8.00 1.15 9.67
C ALA A 62 7.19 2.33 10.23
N SER A 63 6.53 3.08 9.35
CA SER A 63 5.68 4.21 9.74
C SER A 63 4.39 3.76 10.45
N GLU A 64 3.73 2.71 9.95
CA GLU A 64 2.51 2.14 10.55
C GLU A 64 2.78 1.57 11.95
N ILE A 65 3.88 0.82 12.12
CA ILE A 65 4.30 0.30 13.42
C ILE A 65 4.60 1.46 14.39
N THR A 66 5.29 2.48 13.92
CA THR A 66 5.57 3.66 14.75
C THR A 66 4.27 4.35 15.17
N LEU A 67 3.33 4.51 14.24
CA LEU A 67 2.02 5.09 14.53
C LEU A 67 1.26 4.27 15.57
N TYR A 68 1.34 2.92 15.49
CA TYR A 68 0.74 2.03 16.47
C TYR A 68 1.33 2.18 17.87
N PHE A 69 2.62 2.50 18.00
CA PHE A 69 3.23 2.79 19.30
C PHE A 69 2.70 4.09 19.93
N PHE A 70 2.34 5.09 19.10
CA PHE A 70 1.71 6.31 19.59
C PHE A 70 0.22 6.11 19.92
N PHE A 71 -0.48 5.35 19.08
CA PHE A 71 -1.92 5.13 19.15
C PHE A 71 -2.23 3.64 18.95
N PRO A 72 -2.23 2.82 20.02
CA PRO A 72 -2.48 1.37 19.93
C PRO A 72 -3.98 1.08 19.78
N ILE A 73 -4.55 1.42 18.63
CA ILE A 73 -5.96 1.19 18.30
C ILE A 73 -6.10 0.10 17.24
N SER A 74 -7.27 -0.54 17.21
CA SER A 74 -7.58 -1.68 16.32
C SER A 74 -7.49 -1.30 14.84
N GLU A 75 -7.83 -0.05 14.52
CA GLU A 75 -7.80 0.49 13.15
C GLU A 75 -6.38 0.48 12.57
N ILE A 76 -5.39 0.92 13.35
CA ILE A 76 -3.99 0.91 12.90
C ILE A 76 -3.48 -0.52 12.78
N LEU A 77 -3.85 -1.41 13.70
CA LEU A 77 -3.50 -2.83 13.60
C LEU A 77 -4.10 -3.47 12.34
N ALA A 78 -5.35 -3.15 12.03
CA ALA A 78 -6.02 -3.61 10.81
C ALA A 78 -5.29 -3.14 9.55
N ILE A 79 -4.86 -1.88 9.52
CA ILE A 79 -4.10 -1.31 8.40
C ILE A 79 -2.77 -2.05 8.23
N ILE A 80 -2.00 -2.27 9.30
CA ILE A 80 -0.73 -3.01 9.25
C ILE A 80 -0.93 -4.40 8.63
N ILE A 81 -1.92 -5.15 9.13
CA ILE A 81 -2.17 -6.51 8.62
C ILE A 81 -2.62 -6.46 7.15
N THR A 82 -3.50 -5.52 6.79
CA THR A 82 -3.96 -5.33 5.41
C THR A 82 -2.81 -4.96 4.48
N SER A 83 -1.89 -4.08 4.90
CA SER A 83 -0.70 -3.70 4.15
C SER A 83 0.22 -4.90 3.91
N ILE A 84 0.43 -5.76 4.91
CA ILE A 84 1.24 -6.99 4.78
C ILE A 84 0.58 -7.96 3.79
N LEU A 85 -0.72 -8.17 3.88
CA LEU A 85 -1.46 -9.06 2.97
C LEU A 85 -1.43 -8.52 1.54
N GLY A 86 -1.73 -7.24 1.34
CA GLY A 86 -1.72 -6.59 0.03
C GLY A 86 -0.34 -6.64 -0.63
N PHE A 87 0.72 -6.37 0.13
CA PHE A 87 2.09 -6.51 -0.35
C PHE A 87 2.45 -7.94 -0.73
N SER A 88 1.99 -8.93 0.05
CA SER A 88 2.20 -10.35 -0.25
C SER A 88 1.55 -10.74 -1.58
N VAL A 89 0.32 -10.29 -1.83
CA VAL A 89 -0.36 -10.47 -3.12
C VAL A 89 0.42 -9.80 -4.25
N GLY A 90 0.91 -8.58 -4.05
CA GLY A 90 1.70 -7.85 -5.04
C GLY A 90 3.01 -8.56 -5.41
N ILE A 91 3.77 -9.07 -4.41
CA ILE A 91 5.00 -9.83 -4.67
C ILE A 91 4.73 -11.13 -5.43
N ILE A 92 3.63 -11.82 -5.09
CA ILE A 92 3.26 -13.06 -5.80
C ILE A 92 2.92 -12.75 -7.26
N ASP A 93 2.16 -11.68 -7.51
CA ASP A 93 1.81 -11.21 -8.86
C ASP A 93 3.05 -10.81 -9.68
N ASP A 94 4.01 -10.13 -9.05
CA ASP A 94 5.29 -9.76 -9.69
C ASP A 94 6.14 -10.97 -10.10
N ARG A 95 6.04 -12.06 -9.38
CA ARG A 95 6.79 -13.29 -9.67
C ARG A 95 6.06 -14.24 -10.62
N LYS A 96 4.74 -14.31 -10.49
CA LYS A 96 3.88 -15.18 -11.28
C LYS A 96 2.61 -14.41 -11.59
N VAL A 97 2.50 -13.95 -12.82
CA VAL A 97 1.32 -13.22 -13.29
C VAL A 97 0.05 -13.94 -12.86
N MET A 98 -0.70 -13.32 -11.96
CA MET A 98 -1.95 -13.87 -11.47
C MET A 98 -3.03 -13.72 -12.54
N GLY A 99 -3.81 -14.77 -12.77
CA GLY A 99 -4.91 -14.72 -13.74
C GLY A 99 -5.93 -13.63 -13.43
N GLY A 100 -6.62 -13.12 -14.45
CA GLY A 100 -7.42 -11.91 -14.40
C GLY A 100 -8.41 -11.78 -13.23
N TRP A 101 -9.00 -12.90 -12.75
CA TRP A 101 -9.92 -12.90 -11.61
C TRP A 101 -9.27 -13.21 -10.26
N PHE A 102 -8.13 -13.89 -10.28
CA PHE A 102 -7.49 -14.34 -9.04
C PHE A 102 -6.93 -13.16 -8.24
N LYS A 103 -6.30 -12.18 -8.90
CA LYS A 103 -5.73 -10.99 -8.24
C LYS A 103 -6.80 -10.12 -7.55
N PRO A 104 -7.92 -9.72 -8.22
CA PRO A 104 -8.99 -8.99 -7.55
C PRO A 104 -9.57 -9.72 -6.34
N VAL A 105 -9.77 -11.03 -6.45
CA VAL A 105 -10.28 -11.85 -5.34
C VAL A 105 -9.29 -11.89 -4.18
N ALA A 106 -7.99 -12.13 -4.45
CA ALA A 106 -6.95 -12.12 -3.43
C ALA A 106 -6.85 -10.75 -2.72
N LEU A 107 -6.95 -9.65 -3.48
CA LEU A 107 -6.97 -8.30 -2.91
C LEU A 107 -8.24 -8.03 -2.09
N ALA A 108 -9.41 -8.57 -2.48
CA ALA A 108 -10.62 -8.45 -1.67
C ALA A 108 -10.47 -9.14 -0.31
N PHE A 109 -9.77 -10.28 -0.24
CA PHE A 109 -9.45 -10.93 1.04
C PHE A 109 -8.53 -10.08 1.94
N CYS A 110 -7.75 -9.15 1.38
CA CYS A 110 -6.95 -8.23 2.19
C CYS A 110 -7.82 -7.25 3.02
N ALA A 111 -9.12 -7.12 2.71
CA ALA A 111 -10.07 -6.36 3.53
C ALA A 111 -10.47 -7.07 4.83
N ALA A 112 -10.25 -8.38 4.93
CA ALA A 112 -10.69 -9.18 6.08
C ALA A 112 -10.22 -8.63 7.45
N PRO A 113 -8.98 -8.18 7.64
CA PRO A 113 -8.55 -7.60 8.93
C PRO A 113 -9.38 -6.38 9.34
N ILE A 114 -9.73 -5.51 8.39
CA ILE A 114 -10.55 -4.31 8.65
C ILE A 114 -11.92 -4.73 9.16
N LEU A 115 -12.52 -5.76 8.55
CA LEU A 115 -13.84 -6.27 8.94
C LEU A 115 -13.81 -7.03 10.27
N LEU A 116 -12.81 -7.90 10.46
CA LEU A 116 -12.69 -8.76 11.64
C LEU A 116 -12.34 -7.96 12.91
N LEU A 117 -11.55 -6.91 12.80
CA LEU A 117 -11.18 -6.04 13.91
C LEU A 117 -12.19 -4.92 14.14
N GLY A 118 -13.25 -4.84 13.35
CA GLY A 118 -14.23 -3.76 13.44
C GLY A 118 -13.63 -2.37 13.18
N ALA A 119 -12.56 -2.32 12.39
CA ALA A 119 -11.79 -1.11 12.10
C ALA A 119 -12.47 -0.26 11.02
N TYR A 120 -13.75 0.01 11.18
CA TYR A 120 -14.55 0.81 10.24
C TYR A 120 -15.67 1.55 10.97
N ASP A 121 -16.04 2.71 10.45
CA ASP A 121 -17.24 3.44 10.87
C ASP A 121 -18.23 3.43 9.72
N SER A 122 -19.42 2.87 9.95
CA SER A 122 -20.47 2.80 8.94
C SER A 122 -21.28 4.10 8.81
N ASN A 123 -21.01 5.09 9.67
CA ASN A 123 -21.60 6.41 9.58
C ASN A 123 -20.76 7.29 8.67
N LEU A 124 -21.33 7.73 7.57
CA LEU A 124 -20.69 8.68 6.64
C LEU A 124 -21.27 10.06 6.89
N ASP A 125 -20.39 10.99 7.24
CA ASP A 125 -20.75 12.40 7.44
C ASP A 125 -20.61 13.15 6.10
N PHE A 126 -21.74 13.56 5.55
CA PHE A 126 -21.79 14.39 4.36
C PHE A 126 -22.00 15.85 4.75
N PRO A 127 -21.17 16.78 4.25
CA PRO A 127 -21.28 18.21 4.61
C PRO A 127 -22.65 18.85 4.36
N LEU A 128 -23.40 18.33 3.35
CA LEU A 128 -24.70 18.86 2.94
C LEU A 128 -25.90 18.05 3.46
N PHE A 129 -25.71 16.75 3.77
CA PHE A 129 -26.80 15.83 4.08
C PHE A 129 -26.76 15.28 5.51
N GLY A 130 -25.72 15.64 6.28
CA GLY A 130 -25.51 15.11 7.64
C GLY A 130 -24.99 13.67 7.65
N SER A 131 -25.10 13.02 8.82
CA SER A 131 -24.65 11.64 9.03
C SER A 131 -25.66 10.65 8.48
N VAL A 132 -25.20 9.77 7.59
CA VAL A 132 -25.99 8.68 7.02
C VAL A 132 -25.35 7.35 7.41
N SER A 133 -26.11 6.49 8.08
CA SER A 133 -25.66 5.14 8.43
C SER A 133 -26.07 4.14 7.35
N ILE A 134 -25.08 3.57 6.68
CA ILE A 134 -25.28 2.62 5.56
C ILE A 134 -24.38 1.39 5.73
N PRO A 135 -24.55 0.58 6.79
CA PRO A 135 -23.61 -0.48 7.15
C PRO A 135 -23.33 -1.47 6.02
N SER A 136 -24.37 -1.96 5.35
CA SER A 136 -24.23 -2.96 4.28
C SER A 136 -23.48 -2.40 3.06
N LEU A 137 -23.77 -1.15 2.67
CA LEU A 137 -23.08 -0.50 1.56
C LEU A 137 -21.63 -0.22 1.94
N TYR A 138 -21.37 0.21 3.17
CA TYR A 138 -20.03 0.50 3.65
C TYR A 138 -19.14 -0.75 3.64
N LEU A 139 -19.66 -1.88 4.15
CA LEU A 139 -18.95 -3.17 4.09
C LEU A 139 -18.63 -3.58 2.64
N ALA A 140 -19.58 -3.44 1.75
CA ALA A 140 -19.35 -3.70 0.32
C ALA A 140 -18.25 -2.78 -0.23
N LEU A 141 -18.28 -1.48 0.07
CA LEU A 141 -17.25 -0.53 -0.36
C LEU A 141 -15.87 -0.92 0.15
N VAL A 142 -15.71 -1.27 1.42
CA VAL A 142 -14.42 -1.70 1.99
C VAL A 142 -13.84 -2.89 1.21
N VAL A 143 -14.66 -3.91 0.90
CA VAL A 143 -14.22 -5.10 0.18
C VAL A 143 -13.87 -4.80 -1.28
N PHE A 144 -14.63 -3.94 -1.95
CA PHE A 144 -14.42 -3.66 -3.38
C PHE A 144 -13.38 -2.57 -3.65
N MET A 145 -13.22 -1.59 -2.75
CA MET A 145 -12.28 -0.49 -2.97
C MET A 145 -10.82 -0.96 -3.02
N ILE A 146 -10.41 -1.93 -2.19
CA ILE A 146 -9.04 -2.43 -2.18
C ILE A 146 -8.66 -3.04 -3.55
N PRO A 147 -9.40 -4.01 -4.12
CA PRO A 147 -9.06 -4.54 -5.45
C PRO A 147 -9.23 -3.52 -6.58
N ILE A 148 -10.23 -2.65 -6.52
CA ILE A 148 -10.41 -1.60 -7.54
C ILE A 148 -9.21 -0.66 -7.54
N THR A 149 -8.83 -0.12 -6.39
CA THR A 149 -7.70 0.81 -6.26
C THR A 149 -6.40 0.13 -6.69
N GLY A 150 -6.12 -1.09 -6.18
CA GLY A 150 -4.91 -1.83 -6.51
C GLY A 150 -4.79 -2.15 -8.01
N ASN A 151 -5.87 -2.56 -8.67
CA ASN A 151 -5.86 -2.82 -10.11
C ASN A 151 -5.78 -1.53 -10.94
N THR A 152 -6.45 -0.47 -10.51
CA THR A 152 -6.43 0.82 -11.22
C THR A 152 -5.03 1.42 -11.19
N ILE A 153 -4.39 1.49 -10.02
CA ILE A 153 -3.02 2.00 -9.90
C ILE A 153 -2.05 1.16 -10.73
N ASN A 154 -2.16 -0.17 -10.68
CA ASN A 154 -1.33 -1.04 -11.49
C ASN A 154 -1.54 -0.86 -13.01
N SER A 155 -2.75 -0.52 -13.44
CA SER A 155 -3.08 -0.26 -14.86
C SER A 155 -2.58 1.11 -15.34
N ILE A 156 -2.50 2.09 -14.45
CA ILE A 156 -2.00 3.44 -14.75
C ILE A 156 -0.47 3.48 -14.78
N ASP A 157 0.20 2.56 -14.07
CA ASP A 157 1.67 2.53 -13.93
C ASP A 157 2.37 2.00 -15.21
N VAL A 158 2.06 2.63 -16.35
CA VAL A 158 2.66 2.32 -17.65
C VAL A 158 3.95 3.13 -17.88
N LEU A 159 4.01 4.34 -17.33
CA LEU A 159 5.15 5.26 -17.47
C LEU A 159 5.76 5.56 -16.10
N ASN A 160 7.09 5.73 -16.07
CA ASN A 160 7.81 6.06 -14.84
C ASN A 160 7.26 7.34 -14.20
N GLY A 161 6.85 7.24 -12.96
CA GLY A 161 6.36 8.35 -12.16
C GLY A 161 4.85 8.62 -12.27
N VAL A 162 4.12 7.96 -13.17
CA VAL A 162 2.67 8.18 -13.31
C VAL A 162 1.93 7.69 -12.07
N ALA A 163 2.20 6.47 -11.59
CA ALA A 163 1.54 5.96 -10.40
C ALA A 163 1.88 6.80 -9.16
N SER A 164 3.15 7.18 -8.96
CA SER A 164 3.57 8.01 -7.83
C SER A 164 2.98 9.42 -7.91
N GLY A 165 2.90 10.02 -9.09
CA GLY A 165 2.27 11.33 -9.29
C GLY A 165 0.76 11.33 -9.12
N PHE A 166 0.10 10.19 -9.36
CA PHE A 166 -1.35 10.05 -9.15
C PHE A 166 -1.72 9.85 -7.67
N THR A 167 -0.80 9.32 -6.87
CA THR A 167 -1.02 9.02 -5.45
C THR A 167 -0.54 10.12 -4.49
N THR A 168 0.08 11.17 -5.00
CA THR A 168 0.47 12.36 -4.24
C THR A 168 -0.56 13.46 -4.34
#